data_acd0dcb62744f72dbec59f862912d707
#
_entry.id   acd0dcb62744f72dbec59f862912d707
#
_cell.length_a   1.000
_cell.length_b   1.000
_cell.length_c   1.000
_cell.angle_alpha   90.00
_cell.angle_beta   90.00
_cell.angle_gamma   90.00
#
_symmetry.space_group_name_H-M   'P 1'
#
loop_
_entity.id
_entity.type
_entity.pdbx_description
1 polymer ?
#
loop_
_entity_poly.entity_id
_entity_poly.type
_entity_poly.pdbx_seq_one_letter_code
_entity_poly.pdbx_strand_id
1 'polypeptide(L)'
;MKVAVIHGEVAAGAGRDEQDVLTQVDFVSRGLEALGHESVTVPASLNLDAVAQRLEALQPAVVFNLVETLAGRGNLIHVIPSLLDALRMPYTGAQTGAMFLTSNKLLAKRWLAAAGLPTPAWFTAAEPHEGMKIEGAWLVKSVWEHASIGLDEDSVLFGADRERLLAEMDARREALGGACLAEAYIDGREFNLSLLEGKDGPELLPPAEIRFDAYPPGKVRVVGYRSKWEEGTFEFANTPRTFDFSDDDAPLLARLRETALRCWTLFELRGYARVDFRVDKEGRPWVLEVNANPCLSPDAGFFAAVLRAGLTLADVLVRLLPKNDGLVPLYVRHAPPLRGTHHFPSPLTGEG
;
A
#
# COMPACT_ATOMS: atom_id res chain seq x y z
N MET A 1 3.88 19.51 -19.45
CA MET A 1 5.16 18.80 -19.24
C MET A 1 5.01 17.35 -19.69
N LYS A 2 6.14 16.65 -19.94
CA LYS A 2 6.13 15.23 -20.24
C LYS A 2 6.15 14.43 -18.91
N VAL A 3 5.22 13.52 -18.73
CA VAL A 3 5.07 12.67 -17.55
C VAL A 3 5.20 11.21 -17.98
N ALA A 4 6.14 10.48 -17.39
CA ALA A 4 6.21 9.03 -17.56
C ALA A 4 5.29 8.36 -16.53
N VAL A 5 4.29 7.60 -16.97
CA VAL A 5 3.44 6.79 -16.09
C VAL A 5 4.03 5.39 -16.03
N ILE A 6 4.72 5.09 -14.91
CA ILE A 6 5.39 3.80 -14.72
C ILE A 6 4.49 2.84 -13.92
N HIS A 7 4.41 1.59 -14.37
CA HIS A 7 3.64 0.52 -13.74
C HIS A 7 4.36 -0.82 -13.86
N GLY A 8 4.03 -1.81 -13.05
CA GLY A 8 4.52 -3.18 -13.22
C GLY A 8 4.09 -3.76 -14.56
N GLU A 9 4.98 -4.47 -15.25
CA GLU A 9 4.62 -5.22 -16.46
C GLU A 9 3.58 -6.28 -16.10
N VAL A 10 2.47 -6.32 -16.86
CA VAL A 10 1.37 -7.26 -16.65
C VAL A 10 1.51 -8.42 -17.61
N ALA A 11 1.63 -9.64 -17.08
CA ALA A 11 1.77 -10.83 -17.89
C ALA A 11 0.46 -11.17 -18.63
N ALA A 12 0.59 -11.85 -19.78
CA ALA A 12 -0.58 -12.39 -20.46
C ALA A 12 -1.25 -13.46 -19.57
N GLY A 13 -2.52 -13.25 -19.22
CA GLY A 13 -3.27 -14.13 -18.31
C GLY A 13 -3.11 -13.82 -16.81
N ALA A 14 -2.52 -12.69 -16.47
CA ALA A 14 -2.45 -12.18 -15.09
C ALA A 14 -3.84 -12.11 -14.42
N GLY A 15 -3.88 -12.18 -13.09
CA GLY A 15 -5.10 -12.04 -12.30
C GLY A 15 -5.77 -10.67 -12.45
N ARG A 16 -7.01 -10.54 -12.00
CA ARG A 16 -7.76 -9.27 -12.06
C ARG A 16 -7.09 -8.17 -11.24
N ASP A 17 -6.53 -8.52 -10.11
CA ASP A 17 -5.78 -7.64 -9.24
C ASP A 17 -4.53 -7.05 -9.92
N GLU A 18 -3.81 -7.86 -10.71
CA GLU A 18 -2.67 -7.38 -11.51
C GLU A 18 -3.13 -6.57 -12.74
N GLN A 19 -4.26 -6.95 -13.37
CA GLN A 19 -4.80 -6.23 -14.53
C GLN A 19 -5.33 -4.85 -14.16
N ASP A 20 -5.78 -4.63 -12.91
CA ASP A 20 -6.32 -3.36 -12.44
C ASP A 20 -5.32 -2.20 -12.59
N VAL A 21 -4.01 -2.48 -12.53
CA VAL A 21 -2.99 -1.44 -12.76
C VAL A 21 -3.12 -0.79 -14.14
N LEU A 22 -3.59 -1.52 -15.16
CA LEU A 22 -3.83 -0.96 -16.50
C LEU A 22 -5.03 0.00 -16.51
N THR A 23 -6.05 -0.27 -15.69
CA THR A 23 -7.17 0.66 -15.46
C THR A 23 -6.68 1.95 -14.81
N GLN A 24 -5.78 1.85 -13.82
CA GLN A 24 -5.15 3.01 -13.19
C GLN A 24 -4.32 3.81 -14.18
N VAL A 25 -3.50 3.13 -15.02
CA VAL A 25 -2.67 3.77 -16.05
C VAL A 25 -3.53 4.57 -17.02
N ASP A 26 -4.59 3.97 -17.56
CA ASP A 26 -5.50 4.65 -18.47
C ASP A 26 -6.18 5.86 -17.80
N PHE A 27 -6.68 5.68 -16.60
CA PHE A 27 -7.36 6.73 -15.84
C PHE A 27 -6.43 7.92 -15.53
N VAL A 28 -5.23 7.66 -15.03
CA VAL A 28 -4.22 8.68 -14.71
C VAL A 28 -3.74 9.36 -15.99
N SER A 29 -3.47 8.61 -17.06
CA SER A 29 -2.99 9.16 -18.33
C SER A 29 -4.00 10.13 -18.94
N ARG A 30 -5.27 9.76 -18.99
CA ARG A 30 -6.35 10.67 -19.44
C ARG A 30 -6.46 11.93 -18.58
N GLY A 31 -6.31 11.78 -17.27
CA GLY A 31 -6.31 12.92 -16.36
C GLY A 31 -5.15 13.88 -16.63
N LEU A 32 -3.95 13.34 -16.86
CA LEU A 32 -2.76 14.12 -17.22
C LEU A 32 -2.92 14.84 -18.55
N GLU A 33 -3.46 14.16 -19.57
CA GLU A 33 -3.73 14.74 -20.89
C GLU A 33 -4.78 15.86 -20.80
N ALA A 34 -5.84 15.67 -20.01
CA ALA A 34 -6.85 16.70 -19.78
C ALA A 34 -6.29 17.94 -19.09
N LEU A 35 -5.21 17.80 -18.31
CA LEU A 35 -4.43 18.89 -17.70
C LEU A 35 -3.38 19.51 -18.66
N GLY A 36 -3.32 19.05 -19.92
CA GLY A 36 -2.37 19.54 -20.92
C GLY A 36 -0.95 18.99 -20.75
N HIS A 37 -0.79 17.83 -20.12
CA HIS A 37 0.49 17.13 -20.03
C HIS A 37 0.60 16.06 -21.12
N GLU A 38 1.83 15.77 -21.56
CA GLU A 38 2.14 14.62 -22.41
C GLU A 38 2.33 13.41 -21.51
N SER A 39 1.47 12.40 -21.60
CA SER A 39 1.56 11.14 -20.86
C SER A 39 2.22 10.06 -21.69
N VAL A 40 3.22 9.38 -21.14
CA VAL A 40 3.91 8.25 -21.78
C VAL A 40 3.99 7.09 -20.82
N THR A 41 3.38 5.95 -21.16
CA THR A 41 3.38 4.75 -20.35
C THR A 41 4.72 4.01 -20.44
N VAL A 42 5.22 3.56 -19.29
CA VAL A 42 6.47 2.81 -19.15
C VAL A 42 6.22 1.56 -18.30
N PRO A 43 6.07 0.37 -18.92
CA PRO A 43 6.03 -0.88 -18.17
C PRO A 43 7.40 -1.17 -17.54
N ALA A 44 7.41 -1.55 -16.27
CA ALA A 44 8.60 -1.89 -15.52
C ALA A 44 8.70 -3.40 -15.30
N SER A 45 9.84 -3.98 -15.62
CA SER A 45 10.20 -5.37 -15.39
C SER A 45 11.43 -5.48 -14.49
N LEU A 46 11.89 -6.70 -14.22
CA LEU A 46 13.16 -6.93 -13.50
C LEU A 46 14.41 -6.55 -14.32
N ASN A 47 14.27 -6.25 -15.61
CA ASN A 47 15.35 -5.67 -16.40
C ASN A 47 15.44 -4.16 -16.12
N LEU A 48 15.97 -3.80 -14.95
CA LEU A 48 16.05 -2.42 -14.48
C LEU A 48 16.90 -1.53 -15.38
N ASP A 49 17.91 -2.11 -16.06
CA ASP A 49 18.73 -1.36 -17.02
C ASP A 49 17.90 -0.89 -18.21
N ALA A 50 17.05 -1.75 -18.77
CA ALA A 50 16.13 -1.37 -19.85
C ALA A 50 15.12 -0.31 -19.40
N VAL A 51 14.60 -0.39 -18.17
CA VAL A 51 13.72 0.63 -17.58
C VAL A 51 14.44 1.97 -17.45
N ALA A 52 15.68 1.96 -16.93
CA ALA A 52 16.52 3.15 -16.79
C ALA A 52 16.78 3.81 -18.15
N GLN A 53 17.27 3.05 -19.14
CA GLN A 53 17.53 3.54 -20.49
C GLN A 53 16.27 4.13 -21.15
N ARG A 54 15.10 3.50 -20.93
CA ARG A 54 13.82 4.00 -21.45
C ARG A 54 13.46 5.34 -20.83
N LEU A 55 13.60 5.48 -19.51
CA LEU A 55 13.32 6.73 -18.79
C LEU A 55 14.33 7.83 -19.17
N GLU A 56 15.62 7.51 -19.29
CA GLU A 56 16.65 8.44 -19.71
C GLU A 56 16.42 8.95 -21.15
N ALA A 57 16.05 8.05 -22.07
CA ALA A 57 15.73 8.45 -23.46
C ALA A 57 14.45 9.31 -23.54
N LEU A 58 13.48 9.06 -22.65
CA LEU A 58 12.22 9.77 -22.60
C LEU A 58 12.38 11.20 -22.03
N GLN A 59 13.33 11.40 -21.11
CA GLN A 59 13.56 12.67 -20.41
C GLN A 59 12.27 13.27 -19.79
N PRO A 60 11.52 12.52 -18.96
CA PRO A 60 10.30 13.03 -18.37
C PRO A 60 10.62 14.13 -17.34
N ALA A 61 9.72 15.10 -17.20
CA ALA A 61 9.81 16.10 -16.12
C ALA A 61 9.52 15.47 -14.74
N VAL A 62 8.69 14.42 -14.71
CA VAL A 62 8.36 13.64 -13.51
C VAL A 62 7.90 12.24 -13.92
N VAL A 63 8.13 11.27 -13.04
CA VAL A 63 7.61 9.91 -13.18
C VAL A 63 6.41 9.73 -12.25
N PHE A 64 5.25 9.41 -12.80
CA PHE A 64 4.07 9.05 -12.03
C PHE A 64 4.13 7.55 -11.69
N ASN A 65 4.35 7.23 -10.42
CA ASN A 65 4.61 5.86 -9.99
C ASN A 65 3.31 5.14 -9.60
N LEU A 66 2.91 4.15 -10.42
CA LEU A 66 1.77 3.24 -10.18
C LEU A 66 2.23 1.79 -9.95
N VAL A 67 3.51 1.57 -9.63
CA VAL A 67 4.02 0.20 -9.41
C VAL A 67 3.52 -0.31 -8.06
N GLU A 68 2.71 -1.37 -8.07
CA GLU A 68 2.23 -2.11 -6.91
C GLU A 68 3.00 -3.42 -6.71
N THR A 69 3.43 -4.04 -7.83
CA THR A 69 4.25 -5.24 -7.84
C THR A 69 5.31 -5.16 -8.93
N LEU A 70 6.39 -5.90 -8.80
CA LEU A 70 7.36 -6.09 -9.87
C LEU A 70 7.54 -7.59 -10.10
N ALA A 71 7.29 -8.03 -11.34
CA ALA A 71 7.22 -9.45 -11.71
C ALA A 71 6.24 -10.26 -10.82
N GLY A 72 5.06 -9.70 -10.54
CA GLY A 72 4.02 -10.32 -9.71
C GLY A 72 4.40 -10.45 -8.23
N ARG A 73 5.41 -9.73 -7.75
CA ARG A 73 5.90 -9.83 -6.36
C ARG A 73 5.77 -8.50 -5.62
N GLY A 74 4.93 -8.45 -4.59
CA GLY A 74 4.70 -7.29 -3.75
C GLY A 74 5.93 -6.86 -2.95
N ASN A 75 6.81 -7.79 -2.57
CA ASN A 75 8.06 -7.48 -1.87
C ASN A 75 9.05 -6.64 -2.69
N LEU A 76 8.83 -6.50 -3.99
CA LEU A 76 9.67 -5.71 -4.90
C LEU A 76 9.10 -4.33 -5.23
N ILE A 77 7.98 -3.93 -4.64
CA ILE A 77 7.32 -2.64 -4.89
C ILE A 77 8.26 -1.43 -4.73
N HIS A 78 9.22 -1.51 -3.81
CA HIS A 78 10.19 -0.46 -3.51
C HIS A 78 11.34 -0.35 -4.51
N VAL A 79 11.50 -1.32 -5.41
CA VAL A 79 12.64 -1.37 -6.36
C VAL A 79 12.57 -0.23 -7.38
N ILE A 80 11.38 0.10 -7.86
CA ILE A 80 11.24 1.20 -8.84
C ILE A 80 11.47 2.57 -8.19
N PRO A 81 10.92 2.95 -7.04
CA PRO A 81 11.34 4.15 -6.33
C PRO A 81 12.86 4.19 -6.09
N SER A 82 13.49 3.07 -5.71
CA SER A 82 14.96 3.01 -5.52
C SER A 82 15.72 3.29 -6.81
N LEU A 83 15.26 2.79 -7.96
CA LEU A 83 15.84 3.08 -9.26
C LEU A 83 15.70 4.58 -9.60
N LEU A 84 14.52 5.16 -9.36
CA LEU A 84 14.26 6.58 -9.63
C LEU A 84 15.12 7.49 -8.73
N ASP A 85 15.33 7.10 -7.46
CA ASP A 85 16.26 7.78 -6.56
C ASP A 85 17.69 7.74 -7.09
N ALA A 86 18.16 6.56 -7.57
CA ALA A 86 19.49 6.38 -8.15
C ALA A 86 19.67 7.21 -9.44
N LEU A 87 18.65 7.29 -10.28
CA LEU A 87 18.61 8.12 -11.48
C LEU A 87 18.39 9.61 -11.19
N ARG A 88 18.09 9.98 -9.94
CA ARG A 88 17.72 11.35 -9.53
C ARG A 88 16.53 11.90 -10.31
N MET A 89 15.60 11.05 -10.68
CA MET A 89 14.38 11.45 -11.37
C MET A 89 13.29 11.79 -10.36
N PRO A 90 12.63 12.96 -10.49
CA PRO A 90 11.46 13.28 -9.67
C PRO A 90 10.34 12.28 -9.92
N TYR A 91 9.65 11.83 -8.87
CA TYR A 91 8.51 10.94 -8.98
C TYR A 91 7.41 11.26 -7.95
N THR A 92 6.20 10.80 -8.24
CA THR A 92 5.03 11.01 -7.39
C THR A 92 4.89 9.92 -6.32
N GLY A 93 4.19 10.25 -5.23
CA GLY A 93 3.87 9.29 -4.17
C GLY A 93 4.99 9.10 -3.15
N ALA A 94 4.93 8.01 -2.43
CA ALA A 94 5.81 7.70 -1.33
C ALA A 94 7.23 7.35 -1.79
N GLN A 95 8.21 7.75 -0.98
CA GLN A 95 9.63 7.45 -1.24
C GLN A 95 9.98 5.99 -0.94
N THR A 96 11.14 5.54 -1.42
CA THR A 96 11.67 4.17 -1.27
C THR A 96 11.54 3.65 0.16
N GLY A 97 11.95 4.43 1.18
CA GLY A 97 11.91 4.01 2.58
C GLY A 97 10.48 3.74 3.06
N ALA A 98 9.55 4.65 2.78
CA ALA A 98 8.14 4.50 3.12
C ALA A 98 7.52 3.30 2.39
N MET A 99 7.78 3.15 1.08
CA MET A 99 7.31 2.00 0.30
C MET A 99 7.80 0.67 0.87
N PHE A 100 9.07 0.56 1.23
CA PHE A 100 9.65 -0.66 1.82
C PHE A 100 9.05 -0.97 3.20
N LEU A 101 8.99 0.03 4.08
CA LEU A 101 8.50 -0.15 5.46
C LEU A 101 7.03 -0.52 5.51
N THR A 102 6.19 0.12 4.68
CA THR A 102 4.75 -0.10 4.71
C THR A 102 4.34 -1.38 3.98
N SER A 103 5.05 -1.79 2.94
CA SER A 103 4.78 -3.04 2.23
C SER A 103 5.16 -4.29 3.02
N ASN A 104 6.12 -4.20 3.95
CA ASN A 104 6.43 -5.28 4.88
C ASN A 104 5.58 -5.18 6.14
N LYS A 105 4.53 -5.99 6.24
CA LYS A 105 3.60 -5.96 7.39
C LYS A 105 4.28 -6.17 8.75
N LEU A 106 5.36 -6.95 8.82
CA LEU A 106 6.11 -7.14 10.08
C LEU A 106 6.88 -5.88 10.47
N LEU A 107 7.57 -5.26 9.52
CA LEU A 107 8.26 -3.99 9.79
C LEU A 107 7.27 -2.90 10.16
N ALA A 108 6.18 -2.77 9.41
CA ALA A 108 5.13 -1.80 9.71
C ALA A 108 4.59 -1.98 11.14
N LYS A 109 4.26 -3.22 11.55
CA LYS A 109 3.77 -3.51 12.89
C LYS A 109 4.78 -3.18 13.99
N ARG A 110 6.06 -3.52 13.78
CA ARG A 110 7.13 -3.16 14.73
C ARG A 110 7.25 -1.66 14.91
N TRP A 111 7.18 -0.89 13.81
CA TRP A 111 7.24 0.57 13.85
C TRP A 111 6.02 1.17 14.54
N LEU A 112 4.82 0.68 14.22
CA LEU A 112 3.58 1.09 14.89
C LEU A 112 3.67 0.84 16.40
N ALA A 113 4.06 -0.37 16.80
CA ALA A 113 4.17 -0.74 18.21
C ALA A 113 5.23 0.10 18.95
N ALA A 114 6.40 0.32 18.34
CA ALA A 114 7.46 1.16 18.91
C ALA A 114 7.02 2.63 19.09
N ALA A 115 6.14 3.13 18.20
CA ALA A 115 5.55 4.47 18.30
C ALA A 115 4.33 4.54 19.22
N GLY A 116 3.93 3.43 19.86
CA GLY A 116 2.73 3.37 20.70
C GLY A 116 1.43 3.51 19.91
N LEU A 117 1.43 3.14 18.62
CA LEU A 117 0.23 3.08 17.79
C LEU A 117 -0.37 1.66 17.86
N PRO A 118 -1.70 1.54 18.06
CA PRO A 118 -2.34 0.25 18.23
C PRO A 118 -2.33 -0.54 16.91
N THR A 119 -1.80 -1.75 16.94
CA THR A 119 -1.88 -2.74 15.86
C THR A 119 -2.18 -4.09 16.47
N PRO A 120 -2.93 -5.00 15.81
CA PRO A 120 -3.24 -6.31 16.38
C PRO A 120 -1.98 -7.08 16.73
N ALA A 121 -2.02 -7.88 17.79
CA ALA A 121 -0.93 -8.76 18.19
C ALA A 121 -0.54 -9.71 17.04
N TRP A 122 0.74 -10.04 16.92
CA TRP A 122 1.24 -10.89 15.82
C TRP A 122 2.43 -11.73 16.27
N PHE A 123 2.70 -12.79 15.54
CA PHE A 123 3.94 -13.54 15.62
C PHE A 123 4.30 -14.21 14.29
N THR A 124 5.52 -14.70 14.18
CA THR A 124 6.00 -15.50 13.04
C THR A 124 6.66 -16.78 13.55
N ALA A 125 6.93 -17.71 12.64
CA ALA A 125 7.67 -18.92 12.98
C ALA A 125 9.10 -18.61 13.48
N ALA A 126 9.74 -17.56 12.96
CA ALA A 126 11.08 -17.12 13.35
C ALA A 126 11.08 -16.34 14.68
N GLU A 127 9.99 -15.66 15.00
CA GLU A 127 9.82 -14.86 16.22
C GLU A 127 8.51 -15.25 16.90
N PRO A 128 8.50 -16.36 17.63
CA PRO A 128 7.26 -16.91 18.20
C PRO A 128 6.69 -16.09 19.37
N HIS A 129 7.38 -15.05 19.86
CA HIS A 129 7.00 -14.26 21.04
C HIS A 129 6.58 -15.17 22.21
N GLU A 130 7.56 -15.88 22.77
CA GLU A 130 7.34 -16.77 23.92
C GLU A 130 6.63 -16.03 25.06
N GLY A 131 5.57 -16.66 25.61
CA GLY A 131 4.73 -16.05 26.64
C GLY A 131 3.56 -15.22 26.13
N MET A 132 3.43 -14.94 24.82
CA MET A 132 2.22 -14.33 24.25
C MET A 132 1.06 -15.31 24.41
N LYS A 133 -0.02 -14.86 25.01
CA LYS A 133 -1.28 -15.61 25.08
C LYS A 133 -1.95 -15.60 23.71
N ILE A 134 -2.32 -16.78 23.23
CA ILE A 134 -3.12 -16.97 22.03
C ILE A 134 -4.56 -17.21 22.47
N GLU A 135 -5.38 -16.18 22.35
CA GLU A 135 -6.79 -16.22 22.76
C GLU A 135 -7.66 -15.72 21.62
N GLY A 136 -8.89 -16.20 21.54
CA GLY A 136 -9.87 -15.77 20.53
C GLY A 136 -9.60 -16.32 19.14
N ALA A 137 -9.74 -15.49 18.14
CA ALA A 137 -9.54 -15.82 16.73
C ALA A 137 -8.23 -15.19 16.20
N TRP A 138 -7.58 -15.93 15.34
CA TRP A 138 -6.34 -15.51 14.69
C TRP A 138 -6.43 -15.74 13.19
N LEU A 139 -5.67 -15.00 12.41
CA LEU A 139 -5.61 -15.18 10.97
C LEU A 139 -4.15 -15.26 10.50
N VAL A 140 -3.95 -16.07 9.45
CA VAL A 140 -2.64 -16.19 8.78
C VAL A 140 -2.70 -15.41 7.48
N LYS A 141 -1.76 -14.49 7.30
CA LYS A 141 -1.67 -13.65 6.12
C LYS A 141 -0.25 -13.46 5.62
N SER A 142 -0.10 -13.09 4.35
CA SER A 142 1.18 -12.76 3.75
C SER A 142 1.83 -11.56 4.44
N VAL A 143 3.16 -11.60 4.56
CA VAL A 143 3.97 -10.45 5.00
C VAL A 143 4.03 -9.36 3.93
N TRP A 144 4.09 -9.75 2.65
CA TRP A 144 4.43 -8.86 1.55
C TRP A 144 3.28 -8.60 0.56
N GLU A 145 2.39 -9.59 0.39
CA GLU A 145 1.34 -9.46 -0.62
C GLU A 145 0.26 -8.47 -0.18
N HIS A 146 -0.16 -7.67 -1.13
CA HIS A 146 -1.24 -6.70 -1.03
C HIS A 146 -2.54 -7.28 -1.61
N ALA A 147 -3.56 -6.46 -1.86
CA ALA A 147 -4.81 -6.84 -2.51
C ALA A 147 -5.61 -7.97 -1.83
N SER A 148 -5.32 -8.30 -0.56
CA SER A 148 -5.94 -9.41 0.18
C SER A 148 -5.66 -10.80 -0.42
N ILE A 149 -4.54 -10.98 -1.13
CA ILE A 149 -4.16 -12.27 -1.70
C ILE A 149 -4.07 -13.32 -0.60
N GLY A 150 -4.77 -14.46 -0.82
CA GLY A 150 -4.84 -15.57 0.13
C GLY A 150 -5.57 -15.25 1.44
N LEU A 151 -6.26 -14.11 1.53
CA LEU A 151 -7.09 -13.77 2.67
C LEU A 151 -8.56 -13.99 2.32
N ASP A 152 -9.23 -14.86 3.08
CA ASP A 152 -10.65 -15.16 3.02
C ASP A 152 -11.17 -15.54 4.41
N GLU A 153 -12.41 -16.04 4.49
CA GLU A 153 -13.00 -16.44 5.75
C GLU A 153 -12.28 -17.63 6.39
N ASP A 154 -11.78 -18.57 5.57
CA ASP A 154 -11.05 -19.76 6.02
C ASP A 154 -9.66 -19.41 6.58
N SER A 155 -9.20 -18.18 6.33
CA SER A 155 -7.96 -17.66 6.91
C SER A 155 -8.07 -17.36 8.41
N VAL A 156 -9.30 -17.28 8.96
CA VAL A 156 -9.56 -16.97 10.37
C VAL A 156 -9.79 -18.25 11.16
N LEU A 157 -8.89 -18.54 12.08
CA LEU A 157 -8.88 -19.75 12.90
C LEU A 157 -9.38 -19.42 14.31
N PHE A 158 -10.49 -20.03 14.71
CA PHE A 158 -11.04 -19.88 16.05
C PHE A 158 -10.50 -20.96 16.98
N GLY A 159 -10.14 -20.55 18.22
CA GLY A 159 -9.64 -21.47 19.26
C GLY A 159 -8.37 -22.22 18.86
N ALA A 160 -7.62 -21.70 17.90
CA ALA A 160 -6.33 -22.26 17.52
C ALA A 160 -5.29 -21.95 18.60
N ASP A 161 -4.50 -22.94 18.93
CA ASP A 161 -3.27 -22.77 19.70
C ASP A 161 -2.08 -22.40 18.78
N ARG A 162 -0.93 -22.20 19.39
CA ARG A 162 0.29 -21.80 18.67
C ARG A 162 0.73 -22.88 17.66
N GLU A 163 0.64 -24.14 18.01
CA GLU A 163 1.08 -25.25 17.16
C GLU A 163 0.24 -25.30 15.89
N ARG A 164 -1.08 -25.19 16.02
CA ARG A 164 -1.99 -25.14 14.88
C ARG A 164 -1.76 -23.92 13.98
N LEU A 165 -1.49 -22.73 14.57
CA LEU A 165 -1.18 -21.53 13.79
C LEU A 165 0.15 -21.66 13.05
N LEU A 166 1.18 -22.25 13.66
CA LEU A 166 2.46 -22.52 13.00
C LEU A 166 2.31 -23.54 11.87
N ALA A 167 1.51 -24.58 12.05
CA ALA A 167 1.20 -25.56 11.00
C ALA A 167 0.47 -24.90 9.81
N GLU A 168 -0.50 -24.03 10.09
CA GLU A 168 -1.22 -23.29 9.05
C GLU A 168 -0.31 -22.32 8.30
N MET A 169 0.58 -21.63 9.01
CA MET A 169 1.59 -20.75 8.40
C MET A 169 2.53 -21.53 7.47
N ASP A 170 2.93 -22.74 7.86
CA ASP A 170 3.78 -23.60 7.02
C ASP A 170 3.04 -24.10 5.78
N ALA A 171 1.81 -24.58 5.96
CA ALA A 171 0.97 -25.07 4.88
C ALA A 171 0.66 -24.00 3.81
N ARG A 172 0.50 -22.73 4.22
CA ARG A 172 0.13 -21.62 3.32
C ARG A 172 1.32 -20.80 2.85
N ARG A 173 2.52 -21.07 3.31
CA ARG A 173 3.72 -20.27 3.06
C ARG A 173 3.97 -19.98 1.59
N GLU A 174 3.92 -21.00 0.75
CA GLU A 174 4.19 -20.85 -0.69
C GLU A 174 3.12 -19.99 -1.36
N ALA A 175 1.84 -20.25 -1.11
CA ALA A 175 0.72 -19.50 -1.65
C ALA A 175 0.69 -18.03 -1.17
N LEU A 176 1.32 -17.74 -0.03
CA LEU A 176 1.43 -16.39 0.57
C LEU A 176 2.76 -15.68 0.22
N GLY A 177 3.43 -16.08 -0.85
CA GLY A 177 4.65 -15.41 -1.32
C GLY A 177 5.90 -15.71 -0.49
N GLY A 178 5.96 -16.84 0.22
CA GLY A 178 7.13 -17.34 0.95
C GLY A 178 7.26 -16.86 2.39
N ALA A 179 6.55 -15.81 2.79
CA ALA A 179 6.59 -15.28 4.15
C ALA A 179 5.19 -14.93 4.67
N CYS A 180 4.85 -15.43 5.86
CA CYS A 180 3.55 -15.18 6.50
C CYS A 180 3.71 -14.88 7.99
N LEU A 181 2.65 -14.31 8.55
CA LEU A 181 2.50 -14.04 9.97
C LEU A 181 1.13 -14.52 10.46
N ALA A 182 1.05 -14.89 11.72
CA ALA A 182 -0.21 -15.02 12.42
C ALA A 182 -0.53 -13.69 13.13
N GLU A 183 -1.76 -13.21 13.00
CA GLU A 183 -2.24 -11.96 13.56
C GLU A 183 -3.55 -12.19 14.30
N ALA A 184 -3.74 -11.55 15.45
CA ALA A 184 -5.01 -11.58 16.17
C ALA A 184 -6.12 -10.96 15.32
N TYR A 185 -7.21 -11.70 15.12
CA TYR A 185 -8.37 -11.21 14.41
C TYR A 185 -9.18 -10.25 15.30
N ILE A 186 -9.38 -9.05 14.82
CA ILE A 186 -10.20 -8.04 15.49
C ILE A 186 -11.63 -8.10 14.90
N ASP A 187 -12.57 -8.65 15.65
CA ASP A 187 -13.98 -8.64 15.26
C ASP A 187 -14.60 -7.28 15.56
N GLY A 188 -15.10 -6.61 14.51
CA GLY A 188 -15.70 -5.29 14.65
C GLY A 188 -15.88 -4.57 13.32
N ARG A 189 -15.87 -3.23 13.39
CA ARG A 189 -16.04 -2.34 12.24
C ARG A 189 -14.73 -2.20 11.47
N GLU A 190 -14.81 -2.05 10.14
CA GLU A 190 -13.63 -1.83 9.29
C GLU A 190 -13.67 -0.46 8.65
N PHE A 191 -12.56 0.29 8.76
CA PHE A 191 -12.45 1.64 8.23
C PHE A 191 -11.23 1.78 7.33
N ASN A 192 -11.41 2.53 6.24
CA ASN A 192 -10.33 2.97 5.37
C ASN A 192 -10.23 4.49 5.42
N LEU A 193 -9.08 5.01 5.80
CA LEU A 193 -8.82 6.44 5.87
C LEU A 193 -7.80 6.84 4.82
N SER A 194 -8.24 7.61 3.84
CA SER A 194 -7.41 8.10 2.74
C SER A 194 -6.83 9.47 3.09
N LEU A 195 -5.53 9.66 2.80
CA LEU A 195 -4.82 10.91 3.00
C LEU A 195 -4.25 11.38 1.67
N LEU A 196 -4.38 12.66 1.40
CA LEU A 196 -3.83 13.30 0.20
C LEU A 196 -2.98 14.50 0.63
N GLU A 197 -1.80 14.65 0.03
CA GLU A 197 -0.94 15.80 0.30
C GLU A 197 -1.63 17.11 -0.06
N GLY A 198 -1.66 18.03 0.89
CA GLY A 198 -2.19 19.36 0.76
C GLY A 198 -1.09 20.42 0.82
N LYS A 199 -1.49 21.68 0.78
CA LYS A 199 -0.55 22.82 0.82
C LYS A 199 0.22 22.90 2.15
N ASP A 200 -0.47 22.62 3.24
CA ASP A 200 0.04 22.80 4.61
C ASP A 200 0.27 21.45 5.34
N GLY A 201 0.30 20.35 4.61
CA GLY A 201 0.46 19.00 5.13
C GLY A 201 -0.63 18.05 4.62
N PRO A 202 -0.69 16.81 5.14
CA PRO A 202 -1.68 15.83 4.69
C PRO A 202 -3.10 16.25 5.05
N GLU A 203 -3.99 16.19 4.08
CA GLU A 203 -5.43 16.34 4.25
C GLU A 203 -6.05 14.96 4.35
N LEU A 204 -6.83 14.72 5.40
CA LEU A 204 -7.61 13.51 5.52
C LEU A 204 -8.91 13.66 4.73
N LEU A 205 -9.10 12.78 3.75
CA LEU A 205 -10.35 12.67 3.00
C LEU A 205 -11.46 12.07 3.89
N PRO A 206 -12.74 12.17 3.52
CA PRO A 206 -13.83 11.56 4.28
C PRO A 206 -13.54 10.08 4.60
N PRO A 207 -13.60 9.67 5.87
CA PRO A 207 -13.39 8.29 6.27
C PRO A 207 -14.46 7.39 5.66
N ALA A 208 -14.06 6.21 5.22
CA ALA A 208 -14.97 5.18 4.72
C ALA A 208 -15.08 4.03 5.71
N GLU A 209 -16.29 3.50 5.91
CA GLU A 209 -16.54 2.25 6.61
C GLU A 209 -16.97 1.18 5.63
N ILE A 210 -16.41 -0.01 5.73
CA ILE A 210 -16.89 -1.19 5.03
C ILE A 210 -17.96 -1.85 5.88
N ARG A 211 -19.17 -1.98 5.35
CA ARG A 211 -20.33 -2.53 6.05
C ARG A 211 -20.45 -4.04 5.82
N PHE A 212 -20.85 -4.74 6.86
CA PHE A 212 -21.12 -6.19 6.86
C PHE A 212 -22.56 -6.47 7.30
N ASP A 213 -23.50 -5.57 7.05
CA ASP A 213 -24.87 -5.64 7.60
C ASP A 213 -25.64 -6.87 7.12
N ALA A 214 -25.39 -7.32 5.90
CA ALA A 214 -26.03 -8.50 5.34
C ALA A 214 -25.36 -9.83 5.75
N TYR A 215 -24.23 -9.77 6.50
CA TYR A 215 -23.55 -10.99 6.94
C TYR A 215 -24.37 -11.71 8.00
N PRO A 216 -24.70 -12.99 7.81
CA PRO A 216 -25.45 -13.75 8.79
C PRO A 216 -24.63 -13.94 10.08
N PRO A 217 -25.30 -14.20 11.21
CA PRO A 217 -24.63 -14.51 12.47
C PRO A 217 -23.61 -15.65 12.29
N GLY A 218 -22.39 -15.45 12.81
CA GLY A 218 -21.30 -16.40 12.74
C GLY A 218 -20.45 -16.34 11.47
N LYS A 219 -20.89 -15.62 10.44
CA LYS A 219 -20.04 -15.38 9.25
C LYS A 219 -18.90 -14.43 9.61
N VAL A 220 -17.67 -14.80 9.24
CA VAL A 220 -16.47 -14.02 9.49
C VAL A 220 -16.50 -12.73 8.66
N ARG A 221 -16.22 -11.60 9.30
CA ARG A 221 -16.20 -10.29 8.67
C ARG A 221 -14.78 -9.95 8.24
N VAL A 222 -14.43 -10.29 7.02
CA VAL A 222 -13.11 -10.03 6.41
C VAL A 222 -13.31 -9.47 5.02
N VAL A 223 -12.58 -8.40 4.68
CA VAL A 223 -12.46 -7.91 3.31
C VAL A 223 -11.34 -8.71 2.64
N GLY A 224 -11.72 -9.90 2.20
CA GLY A 224 -10.84 -10.86 1.53
C GLY A 224 -10.72 -10.60 0.03
N TYR A 225 -10.05 -11.52 -0.67
CA TYR A 225 -9.89 -11.47 -2.12
C TYR A 225 -11.24 -11.46 -2.85
N ARG A 226 -12.19 -12.31 -2.43
CA ARG A 226 -13.54 -12.38 -3.02
C ARG A 226 -14.29 -11.06 -2.93
N SER A 227 -14.18 -10.34 -1.80
CA SER A 227 -14.86 -9.06 -1.60
C SER A 227 -14.37 -7.96 -2.54
N LYS A 228 -13.17 -8.09 -3.09
CA LYS A 228 -12.54 -7.09 -3.96
C LYS A 228 -12.62 -7.44 -5.44
N TRP A 229 -12.45 -8.73 -5.79
CA TRP A 229 -12.10 -9.13 -7.14
C TRP A 229 -13.06 -10.14 -7.78
N GLU A 230 -13.91 -10.81 -7.00
CA GLU A 230 -14.84 -11.82 -7.51
C GLU A 230 -16.28 -11.30 -7.57
N GLU A 231 -16.59 -10.59 -8.67
CA GLU A 231 -17.95 -10.14 -8.94
C GLU A 231 -18.96 -11.31 -8.91
N GLY A 232 -20.15 -11.06 -8.34
CA GLY A 232 -21.20 -12.07 -8.21
C GLY A 232 -21.08 -12.97 -6.97
N THR A 233 -20.00 -12.85 -6.17
CA THR A 233 -19.92 -13.51 -4.86
C THR A 233 -20.76 -12.77 -3.82
N PHE A 234 -21.17 -13.48 -2.76
CA PHE A 234 -21.87 -12.87 -1.63
C PHE A 234 -21.01 -11.76 -1.00
N GLU A 235 -19.73 -12.01 -0.82
CA GLU A 235 -18.78 -11.10 -0.19
C GLU A 235 -18.64 -9.79 -0.99
N PHE A 236 -18.53 -9.88 -2.32
CA PHE A 236 -18.47 -8.70 -3.19
C PHE A 236 -19.73 -7.84 -3.08
N ALA A 237 -20.91 -8.47 -3.13
CA ALA A 237 -22.19 -7.78 -3.10
C ALA A 237 -22.55 -7.19 -1.72
N ASN A 238 -21.97 -7.72 -0.63
CA ASN A 238 -22.38 -7.43 0.75
C ASN A 238 -21.27 -6.81 1.62
N THR A 239 -20.27 -6.21 0.99
CA THR A 239 -19.28 -5.34 1.64
C THR A 239 -19.31 -3.92 1.08
N PRO A 240 -20.48 -3.24 1.07
CA PRO A 240 -20.58 -1.89 0.56
C PRO A 240 -19.81 -0.92 1.45
N ARG A 241 -19.33 0.14 0.84
CA ARG A 241 -18.67 1.25 1.52
C ARG A 241 -19.69 2.32 1.86
N THR A 242 -19.60 2.88 3.09
CA THR A 242 -20.37 4.06 3.49
C THR A 242 -19.45 5.17 3.97
N PHE A 243 -19.92 6.41 3.81
CA PHE A 243 -19.32 7.64 4.34
C PHE A 243 -20.28 8.37 5.30
N ASP A 244 -21.42 7.77 5.59
CA ASP A 244 -22.45 8.35 6.41
C ASP A 244 -22.37 7.78 7.83
N PHE A 245 -22.18 8.67 8.80
CA PHE A 245 -21.99 8.35 10.21
C PHE A 245 -22.99 9.12 11.07
N SER A 246 -23.32 8.56 12.23
CA SER A 246 -24.08 9.26 13.25
C SER A 246 -23.19 10.20 14.07
N ASP A 247 -23.79 11.14 14.77
CA ASP A 247 -23.06 12.03 15.69
C ASP A 247 -22.34 11.24 16.80
N ASP A 248 -22.85 10.07 17.18
CA ASP A 248 -22.23 9.18 18.16
C ASP A 248 -20.88 8.62 17.69
N ASP A 249 -20.64 8.57 16.39
CA ASP A 249 -19.37 8.15 15.83
C ASP A 249 -18.27 9.24 15.88
N ALA A 250 -18.62 10.49 16.16
CA ALA A 250 -17.68 11.60 16.12
C ALA A 250 -16.42 11.39 16.98
N PRO A 251 -16.48 10.86 18.22
CA PRO A 251 -15.28 10.58 19.02
C PRO A 251 -14.41 9.48 18.43
N LEU A 252 -15.01 8.45 17.81
CA LEU A 252 -14.27 7.38 17.13
C LEU A 252 -13.56 7.92 15.89
N LEU A 253 -14.29 8.66 15.04
CA LEU A 253 -13.74 9.26 13.84
C LEU A 253 -12.57 10.21 14.15
N ALA A 254 -12.65 10.97 15.24
CA ALA A 254 -11.54 11.82 15.69
C ALA A 254 -10.30 11.01 16.04
N ARG A 255 -10.43 9.88 16.78
CA ARG A 255 -9.30 8.98 17.09
C ARG A 255 -8.70 8.32 15.84
N LEU A 256 -9.53 7.87 14.91
CA LEU A 256 -9.09 7.31 13.64
C LEU A 256 -8.28 8.34 12.84
N ARG A 257 -8.78 9.58 12.76
CA ARG A 257 -8.08 10.71 12.08
C ARG A 257 -6.71 10.98 12.70
N GLU A 258 -6.66 11.13 14.02
CA GLU A 258 -5.40 11.34 14.73
C GLU A 258 -4.40 10.22 14.45
N THR A 259 -4.85 8.96 14.55
CA THR A 259 -4.00 7.79 14.32
C THR A 259 -3.49 7.75 12.87
N ALA A 260 -4.34 8.05 11.88
CA ALA A 260 -3.94 8.09 10.47
C ALA A 260 -2.90 9.19 10.19
N LEU A 261 -3.04 10.37 10.78
CA LEU A 261 -2.06 11.46 10.67
C LEU A 261 -0.73 11.09 11.35
N ARG A 262 -0.77 10.39 12.49
CA ARG A 262 0.43 9.86 13.13
C ARG A 262 1.12 8.79 12.27
N CYS A 263 0.36 7.94 11.57
CA CYS A 263 0.92 7.00 10.59
C CYS A 263 1.60 7.74 9.44
N TRP A 264 1.00 8.80 8.92
CA TRP A 264 1.61 9.61 7.86
C TRP A 264 2.99 10.14 8.28
N THR A 265 3.10 10.70 9.48
CA THR A 265 4.37 11.21 10.01
C THR A 265 5.35 10.09 10.31
N LEU A 266 4.90 9.00 10.94
CA LEU A 266 5.75 7.87 11.36
C LEU A 266 6.44 7.20 10.17
N PHE A 267 5.72 7.00 9.07
CA PHE A 267 6.25 6.36 7.87
C PHE A 267 6.79 7.34 6.83
N GLU A 268 6.87 8.63 7.16
CA GLU A 268 7.34 9.69 6.25
C GLU A 268 6.60 9.66 4.89
N LEU A 269 5.27 9.44 4.95
CA LEU A 269 4.44 9.33 3.76
C LEU A 269 4.40 10.65 2.98
N ARG A 270 4.20 10.56 1.67
CA ARG A 270 4.07 11.69 0.75
C ARG A 270 3.05 11.39 -0.33
N GLY A 271 2.56 12.45 -0.96
CA GLY A 271 1.63 12.37 -2.06
C GLY A 271 0.26 11.88 -1.60
N TYR A 272 0.07 10.58 -1.47
CA TYR A 272 -1.19 9.99 -1.08
C TYR A 272 -0.97 8.64 -0.37
N ALA A 273 -1.90 8.30 0.52
CA ALA A 273 -1.82 7.04 1.27
C ALA A 273 -3.21 6.63 1.77
N ARG A 274 -3.34 5.37 2.21
CA ARG A 274 -4.52 4.87 2.90
C ARG A 274 -4.10 4.07 4.13
N VAL A 275 -4.74 4.35 5.25
CA VAL A 275 -4.57 3.59 6.50
C VAL A 275 -5.84 2.80 6.76
N ASP A 276 -5.72 1.49 6.90
CA ASP A 276 -6.82 0.57 7.10
C ASP A 276 -6.90 0.15 8.57
N PHE A 277 -8.10 0.17 9.13
CA PHE A 277 -8.35 -0.06 10.55
C PHE A 277 -9.41 -1.12 10.78
N ARG A 278 -9.24 -1.84 11.89
CA ARG A 278 -10.35 -2.47 12.59
C ARG A 278 -10.65 -1.71 13.88
N VAL A 279 -11.92 -1.65 14.22
CA VAL A 279 -12.39 -1.08 15.49
C VAL A 279 -13.12 -2.17 16.24
N ASP A 280 -12.62 -2.50 17.43
CA ASP A 280 -13.20 -3.55 18.25
C ASP A 280 -14.53 -3.12 18.91
N LYS A 281 -15.16 -4.03 19.65
CA LYS A 281 -16.46 -3.80 20.32
C LYS A 281 -16.38 -2.73 21.40
N GLU A 282 -15.20 -2.47 21.94
CA GLU A 282 -14.93 -1.40 22.92
C GLU A 282 -14.65 -0.06 22.24
N GLY A 283 -14.71 0.00 20.91
CA GLY A 283 -14.49 1.20 20.13
C GLY A 283 -13.00 1.57 20.00
N ARG A 284 -12.06 0.64 20.26
CA ARG A 284 -10.61 0.89 20.11
C ARG A 284 -10.19 0.64 18.65
N PRO A 285 -9.53 1.60 18.01
CA PRO A 285 -8.99 1.41 16.67
C PRO A 285 -7.70 0.59 16.71
N TRP A 286 -7.51 -0.25 15.69
CA TRP A 286 -6.32 -1.07 15.44
C TRP A 286 -5.87 -0.88 14.00
N VAL A 287 -4.65 -0.40 13.79
CA VAL A 287 -4.08 -0.25 12.45
C VAL A 287 -3.76 -1.64 11.89
N LEU A 288 -4.41 -2.01 10.79
CA LEU A 288 -4.17 -3.26 10.08
C LEU A 288 -2.98 -3.13 9.13
N GLU A 289 -3.00 -2.09 8.31
CA GLU A 289 -1.96 -1.79 7.33
C GLU A 289 -1.93 -0.31 6.97
N VAL A 290 -0.79 0.11 6.43
CA VAL A 290 -0.58 1.44 5.86
C VAL A 290 -0.20 1.25 4.40
N ASN A 291 -1.02 1.74 3.49
CA ASN A 291 -0.81 1.65 2.05
C ASN A 291 -0.21 2.97 1.55
N ALA A 292 1.08 2.95 1.23
CA ALA A 292 1.80 4.13 0.74
C ALA A 292 1.61 4.41 -0.75
N ASN A 293 1.01 3.47 -1.49
CA ASN A 293 0.65 3.59 -2.90
C ASN A 293 -0.71 2.91 -3.14
N PRO A 294 -1.81 3.43 -2.56
CA PRO A 294 -3.12 2.83 -2.72
C PRO A 294 -3.60 2.95 -4.17
N CYS A 295 -4.34 1.93 -4.63
CA CYS A 295 -4.93 1.90 -5.96
C CYS A 295 -5.72 3.17 -6.30
N LEU A 296 -5.49 3.73 -7.49
CA LEU A 296 -6.15 4.93 -8.03
C LEU A 296 -7.24 4.62 -9.07
N SER A 297 -7.63 3.35 -9.26
CA SER A 297 -8.74 3.00 -10.15
C SER A 297 -10.02 3.78 -9.78
N PRO A 298 -10.88 4.10 -10.74
CA PRO A 298 -12.08 4.94 -10.51
C PRO A 298 -13.03 4.41 -9.45
N ASP A 299 -13.08 3.09 -9.25
CA ASP A 299 -13.90 2.36 -8.28
C ASP A 299 -13.17 2.04 -6.97
N ALA A 300 -11.86 2.31 -6.91
CA ALA A 300 -11.04 2.04 -5.74
C ALA A 300 -11.45 2.89 -4.52
N GLY A 301 -11.12 2.36 -3.34
CA GLY A 301 -11.46 2.98 -2.05
C GLY A 301 -10.88 4.38 -1.88
N PHE A 302 -9.65 4.61 -2.35
CA PHE A 302 -9.04 5.94 -2.30
C PHE A 302 -9.83 6.93 -3.15
N PHE A 303 -10.14 6.57 -4.40
CA PHE A 303 -10.83 7.48 -5.31
C PHE A 303 -12.30 7.74 -4.89
N ALA A 304 -12.96 6.76 -4.29
CA ALA A 304 -14.27 6.98 -3.69
C ALA A 304 -14.25 8.06 -2.58
N ALA A 305 -13.21 8.09 -1.76
CA ALA A 305 -13.03 9.14 -0.75
C ALA A 305 -12.71 10.52 -1.38
N VAL A 306 -11.97 10.54 -2.50
CA VAL A 306 -11.72 11.75 -3.30
C VAL A 306 -13.05 12.34 -3.80
N LEU A 307 -13.89 11.52 -4.43
CA LEU A 307 -15.20 11.95 -4.91
C LEU A 307 -16.12 12.42 -3.77
N ARG A 308 -16.11 11.72 -2.64
CA ARG A 308 -16.90 12.12 -1.46
C ARG A 308 -16.44 13.46 -0.88
N ALA A 309 -15.17 13.81 -1.02
CA ALA A 309 -14.63 15.12 -0.66
C ALA A 309 -15.01 16.24 -1.66
N GLY A 310 -15.70 15.91 -2.76
CA GLY A 310 -16.00 16.85 -3.83
C GLY A 310 -14.79 17.19 -4.72
N LEU A 311 -13.73 16.38 -4.64
CA LEU A 311 -12.53 16.51 -5.46
C LEU A 311 -12.65 15.68 -6.75
N THR A 312 -11.88 16.06 -7.75
CA THR A 312 -11.76 15.38 -9.03
C THR A 312 -10.39 14.69 -9.18
N LEU A 313 -10.22 13.86 -10.21
CA LEU A 313 -8.90 13.35 -10.57
C LEU A 313 -7.90 14.48 -10.85
N ALA A 314 -8.34 15.54 -11.51
CA ALA A 314 -7.50 16.70 -11.79
C ALA A 314 -6.96 17.36 -10.51
N ASP A 315 -7.79 17.48 -9.47
CA ASP A 315 -7.37 18.02 -8.18
C ASP A 315 -6.30 17.13 -7.52
N VAL A 316 -6.46 15.82 -7.59
CA VAL A 316 -5.46 14.85 -7.10
C VAL A 316 -4.16 14.99 -7.89
N LEU A 317 -4.20 14.96 -9.21
CA LEU A 317 -3.02 15.04 -10.07
C LEU A 317 -2.25 16.33 -9.86
N VAL A 318 -2.95 17.48 -9.77
CA VAL A 318 -2.32 18.78 -9.51
C VAL A 318 -1.58 18.81 -8.17
N ARG A 319 -2.09 18.08 -7.16
CA ARG A 319 -1.43 18.00 -5.84
C ARG A 319 -0.21 17.07 -5.85
N LEU A 320 -0.25 16.01 -6.66
CA LEU A 320 0.82 15.01 -6.74
C LEU A 320 1.96 15.42 -7.67
N LEU A 321 1.68 16.24 -8.67
CA LEU A 321 2.69 16.72 -9.60
C LEU A 321 3.57 17.83 -8.96
N PRO A 322 4.88 17.87 -9.29
CA PRO A 322 5.73 18.96 -8.82
C PRO A 322 5.21 20.30 -9.34
N LYS A 323 5.14 21.28 -8.44
CA LYS A 323 4.77 22.65 -8.81
C LYS A 323 5.88 23.21 -9.69
N ASN A 324 5.50 23.96 -10.74
CA ASN A 324 6.42 24.57 -11.71
C ASN A 324 7.36 25.67 -11.13
N ASP A 325 7.41 25.81 -9.82
CA ASP A 325 8.14 26.87 -9.11
C ASP A 325 9.67 26.64 -9.05
N GLY A 326 10.21 25.75 -9.86
CA GLY A 326 11.67 25.49 -9.90
C GLY A 326 12.23 24.82 -8.64
N LEU A 327 11.37 24.39 -7.73
CA LEU A 327 11.78 23.70 -6.51
C LEU A 327 12.02 22.22 -6.82
N VAL A 328 13.29 21.88 -7.01
CA VAL A 328 13.78 20.50 -6.93
C VAL A 328 13.31 19.92 -5.60
N PRO A 329 12.71 18.71 -5.55
CA PRO A 329 12.30 18.08 -4.31
C PRO A 329 13.42 18.14 -3.27
N LEU A 330 13.07 18.33 -2.00
CA LEU A 330 14.04 18.52 -0.89
C LEU A 330 15.13 17.44 -0.84
N TYR A 331 14.84 16.23 -1.32
CA TYR A 331 15.77 15.11 -1.41
C TYR A 331 16.96 15.40 -2.36
N VAL A 332 16.74 16.11 -3.48
CA VAL A 332 17.82 16.47 -4.41
C VAL A 332 18.70 17.60 -3.86
N ARG A 333 18.20 18.37 -2.89
CA ARG A 333 18.95 19.49 -2.27
C ARG A 333 20.04 19.05 -1.29
N HIS A 334 20.01 17.83 -0.78
CA HIS A 334 20.91 17.39 0.30
C HIS A 334 21.84 16.23 -0.05
N ALA A 335 21.81 15.71 -1.27
CA ALA A 335 22.83 14.74 -1.69
C ALA A 335 24.14 15.52 -1.98
N PRO A 336 25.23 15.29 -1.23
CA PRO A 336 26.52 15.85 -1.59
C PRO A 336 26.93 15.31 -2.96
N PRO A 337 27.63 16.10 -3.79
CA PRO A 337 28.11 15.60 -5.08
C PRO A 337 29.00 14.39 -4.83
N LEU A 338 28.72 13.28 -5.52
CA LEU A 338 29.59 12.12 -5.52
C LEU A 338 30.95 12.58 -6.04
N ARG A 339 31.93 12.71 -5.16
CA ARG A 339 33.32 12.98 -5.55
C ARG A 339 33.91 11.71 -6.14
N GLY A 340 34.30 11.77 -7.40
CA GLY A 340 35.36 10.98 -7.99
C GLY A 340 35.00 9.54 -8.35
N THR A 341 35.23 9.23 -9.60
CA THR A 341 35.41 7.88 -10.14
C THR A 341 36.39 7.09 -9.27
N HIS A 342 35.87 6.23 -8.41
CA HIS A 342 36.70 5.18 -7.82
C HIS A 342 36.93 4.11 -8.90
N HIS A 343 38.17 4.07 -9.45
CA HIS A 343 38.66 2.91 -10.15
C HIS A 343 38.63 1.71 -9.18
N PHE A 344 37.82 0.73 -9.47
CA PHE A 344 37.95 -0.59 -8.85
C PHE A 344 39.24 -1.20 -9.40
N PRO A 345 40.18 -1.65 -8.55
CA PRO A 345 41.33 -2.41 -9.04
C PRO A 345 40.84 -3.74 -9.63
N SER A 346 41.38 -4.06 -10.82
CA SER A 346 41.16 -5.35 -11.49
C SER A 346 41.56 -6.51 -10.54
N PRO A 347 40.87 -7.66 -10.61
CA PRO A 347 41.26 -8.81 -9.80
C PRO A 347 42.68 -9.26 -10.18
N LEU A 348 43.51 -9.42 -9.17
CA LEU A 348 44.84 -9.97 -9.28
C LEU A 348 44.76 -11.34 -9.93
N THR A 349 45.35 -11.47 -11.11
CA THR A 349 45.76 -12.77 -11.71
C THR A 349 46.87 -13.30 -10.81
N GLY A 350 46.57 -14.26 -9.95
CA GLY A 350 47.55 -15.02 -9.22
C GLY A 350 48.08 -16.17 -10.09
N GLU A 351 49.27 -16.00 -10.65
CA GLU A 351 50.13 -17.12 -11.02
C GLU A 351 51.11 -17.33 -9.85
N GLY A 352 51.26 -18.62 -9.44
CA GLY A 352 52.26 -19.07 -8.50
C GLY A 352 51.75 -20.20 -7.60
#